data_7d423f86772a6e211635e3c0e64c10db
#
_entry.id   7d423f86772a6e211635e3c0e64c10db
#
_cell.length_a   1.000
_cell.length_b   1.000
_cell.length_c   1.000
_cell.angle_alpha   90.00
_cell.angle_beta   90.00
_cell.angle_gamma   90.00
#
_symmetry.space_group_name_H-M   'P 1'
#
loop_
_entity.id
_entity.type
_entity.pdbx_description
1 polymer ?
#
loop_
_entity_poly.entity_id
_entity_poly.type
_entity_poly.pdbx_seq_one_letter_code
_entity_poly.pdbx_strand_id
1 'polypeptide(L)'
;NLINVEYKQRKVFEKISSKSNSFIKNSFDIALDILKVGISNKLINGPISKKSFLNKSYLGITEYLTEKTNSKKTAMLIYNKNLSVCPLTTHLPLKMVAKKITKDLIYEKVSLINNFYKRNRRLKPKIAILGLNPHCESVHKFNEDEKILKPSIKNLFNQGYKIYGPFSADTFFLKDN
;
A
#
# COMPACT_ATOMS: atom_id res chain seq x y z
N ASN A 1 -14.32 -20.16 15.49
CA ASN A 1 -15.49 -19.41 15.94
C ASN A 1 -16.06 -18.61 14.75
N LEU A 2 -17.39 -18.62 14.60
CA LEU A 2 -18.13 -17.87 13.60
C LEU A 2 -18.86 -16.73 14.28
N ILE A 3 -18.78 -15.53 13.72
CA ILE A 3 -19.59 -14.39 14.11
C ILE A 3 -20.58 -14.13 13.00
N ASN A 4 -21.87 -14.30 13.28
CA ASN A 4 -22.90 -14.07 12.29
C ASN A 4 -23.19 -12.58 12.16
N VAL A 5 -23.21 -12.10 10.92
CA VAL A 5 -23.71 -10.76 10.56
C VAL A 5 -24.96 -10.95 9.71
N GLU A 6 -26.09 -10.48 10.18
CA GLU A 6 -27.36 -10.72 9.49
C GLU A 6 -27.39 -10.08 8.10
N TYR A 7 -27.78 -10.90 7.13
CA TYR A 7 -28.07 -10.46 5.77
C TYR A 7 -29.20 -11.29 5.17
N LYS A 8 -30.29 -10.62 4.81
CA LYS A 8 -31.44 -11.28 4.17
C LYS A 8 -31.28 -11.27 2.65
N GLN A 9 -30.63 -12.30 2.11
CA GLN A 9 -30.53 -12.54 0.67
C GLN A 9 -31.78 -13.28 0.17
N ARG A 10 -32.39 -12.79 -0.91
CA ARG A 10 -33.60 -13.40 -1.47
C ARG A 10 -33.32 -14.48 -2.50
N LYS A 11 -32.25 -14.32 -3.27
CA LYS A 11 -31.84 -15.24 -4.35
C LYS A 11 -30.33 -15.42 -4.35
N VAL A 12 -29.88 -16.62 -4.69
CA VAL A 12 -28.48 -16.89 -4.99
C VAL A 12 -28.06 -16.09 -6.24
N PHE A 13 -26.88 -15.51 -6.24
CA PHE A 13 -26.32 -14.70 -7.35
C PHE A 13 -27.20 -13.46 -7.70
N GLU A 14 -27.74 -12.80 -6.72
CA GLU A 14 -28.39 -11.50 -6.94
C GLU A 14 -27.44 -10.49 -7.61
N LYS A 15 -28.01 -9.60 -8.43
CA LYS A 15 -27.24 -8.49 -9.02
C LYS A 15 -26.65 -7.60 -7.92
N ILE A 16 -25.40 -7.14 -8.16
CA ILE A 16 -24.73 -6.20 -7.26
C ILE A 16 -25.60 -4.94 -7.08
N SER A 17 -25.87 -4.61 -5.84
CA SER A 17 -26.68 -3.44 -5.48
C SER A 17 -26.27 -2.88 -4.11
N SER A 18 -26.80 -1.71 -3.75
CA SER A 18 -26.56 -1.08 -2.44
C SER A 18 -27.22 -1.82 -1.27
N LYS A 19 -28.09 -2.80 -1.54
CA LYS A 19 -28.80 -3.58 -0.49
C LYS A 19 -27.85 -4.30 0.48
N SER A 20 -26.67 -4.71 0.00
CA SER A 20 -25.65 -5.37 0.83
C SER A 20 -24.71 -4.40 1.56
N ASN A 21 -24.85 -3.09 1.35
CA ASN A 21 -23.88 -2.14 1.90
C ASN A 21 -23.87 -2.11 3.43
N SER A 22 -25.03 -2.20 4.07
CA SER A 22 -25.14 -2.27 5.55
C SER A 22 -24.46 -3.55 6.09
N PHE A 23 -24.72 -4.69 5.47
CA PHE A 23 -24.07 -5.95 5.82
C PHE A 23 -22.55 -5.86 5.70
N ILE A 24 -22.06 -5.34 4.57
CA ILE A 24 -20.61 -5.17 4.32
C ILE A 24 -20.02 -4.23 5.38
N LYS A 25 -20.67 -3.09 5.64
CA LYS A 25 -20.23 -2.14 6.65
C LYS A 25 -20.16 -2.78 8.04
N ASN A 26 -21.22 -3.44 8.48
CA ASN A 26 -21.27 -4.09 9.80
C ASN A 26 -20.21 -5.19 9.91
N SER A 27 -19.97 -5.95 8.83
CA SER A 27 -18.90 -6.96 8.80
C SER A 27 -17.52 -6.34 9.00
N PHE A 28 -17.24 -5.19 8.38
CA PHE A 28 -16.00 -4.45 8.61
C PHE A 28 -15.92 -3.89 10.03
N ASP A 29 -16.99 -3.29 10.54
CA ASP A 29 -17.00 -2.70 11.88
C ASP A 29 -16.66 -3.78 12.93
N ILE A 30 -17.31 -4.94 12.88
CA ILE A 30 -17.00 -6.07 13.77
C ILE A 30 -15.56 -6.57 13.60
N ALA A 31 -15.10 -6.73 12.36
CA ALA A 31 -13.73 -7.17 12.09
C ALA A 31 -12.69 -6.17 12.62
N LEU A 32 -12.95 -4.88 12.48
CA LEU A 32 -12.06 -3.82 13.00
C LEU A 32 -12.06 -3.77 14.53
N ASP A 33 -13.19 -4.02 15.18
CA ASP A 33 -13.27 -4.12 16.64
C ASP A 33 -12.45 -5.31 17.16
N ILE A 34 -12.50 -6.47 16.49
CA ILE A 34 -11.66 -7.64 16.80
C ILE A 34 -10.17 -7.29 16.71
N LEU A 35 -9.78 -6.53 15.67
CA LEU A 35 -8.39 -6.05 15.54
C LEU A 35 -8.01 -5.07 16.66
N LYS A 36 -8.92 -4.15 16.98
CA LYS A 36 -8.70 -3.11 17.99
C LYS A 36 -8.51 -3.67 19.40
N VAL A 37 -9.26 -4.70 19.77
CA VAL A 37 -9.12 -5.38 21.07
C VAL A 37 -7.98 -6.41 21.07
N GLY A 38 -7.25 -6.58 19.97
CA GLY A 38 -6.05 -7.42 19.89
C GLY A 38 -6.30 -8.93 19.79
N ILE A 39 -7.54 -9.37 19.55
CA ILE A 39 -7.86 -10.78 19.31
C ILE A 39 -7.19 -11.28 18.02
N SER A 40 -7.09 -10.42 17.01
CA SER A 40 -6.32 -10.66 15.78
C SER A 40 -5.52 -9.42 15.41
N ASN A 41 -4.48 -9.58 14.60
CA ASN A 41 -3.75 -8.49 13.96
C ASN A 41 -3.78 -8.58 12.43
N LYS A 42 -4.69 -9.40 11.91
CA LYS A 42 -4.85 -9.65 10.47
C LYS A 42 -6.31 -9.64 10.09
N LEU A 43 -6.61 -9.04 8.95
CA LEU A 43 -7.92 -9.03 8.33
C LEU A 43 -7.78 -9.46 6.87
N ILE A 44 -8.60 -10.40 6.44
CA ILE A 44 -8.73 -10.80 5.04
C ILE A 44 -10.16 -10.47 4.62
N ASN A 45 -10.31 -9.66 3.60
CA ASN A 45 -11.62 -9.37 3.04
C ASN A 45 -11.80 -10.02 1.66
N GLY A 46 -13.01 -10.45 1.38
CA GLY A 46 -13.42 -10.93 0.05
C GLY A 46 -13.59 -9.79 -0.96
N PRO A 47 -13.90 -10.10 -2.22
CA PRO A 47 -14.15 -9.11 -3.26
C PRO A 47 -15.37 -8.27 -2.93
N ILE A 48 -15.26 -6.96 -3.13
CA ILE A 48 -16.30 -5.96 -2.86
C ILE A 48 -16.52 -5.11 -4.10
N SER A 49 -17.78 -4.82 -4.40
CA SER A 49 -18.10 -3.85 -5.43
C SER A 49 -17.76 -2.44 -4.99
N LYS A 50 -16.64 -1.90 -5.45
CA LYS A 50 -16.21 -0.52 -5.15
C LYS A 50 -17.28 0.50 -5.51
N LYS A 51 -17.91 0.34 -6.69
CA LYS A 51 -18.95 1.26 -7.19
C LYS A 51 -20.16 1.28 -6.26
N SER A 52 -20.58 0.12 -5.75
CA SER A 52 -21.78 0.02 -4.89
C SER A 52 -21.48 0.41 -3.44
N PHE A 53 -20.40 -0.17 -2.85
CA PHE A 53 -20.13 -0.01 -1.43
C PHE A 53 -19.39 1.30 -1.10
N LEU A 54 -18.34 1.65 -1.84
CA LEU A 54 -17.56 2.86 -1.56
C LEU A 54 -18.20 4.13 -2.11
N ASN A 55 -19.15 4.01 -3.03
CA ASN A 55 -19.98 5.10 -3.59
C ASN A 55 -19.18 6.39 -3.92
N LYS A 56 -17.99 6.23 -4.53
CA LYS A 56 -17.05 7.32 -4.86
C LYS A 56 -16.47 8.08 -3.65
N SER A 57 -16.82 7.72 -2.42
CA SER A 57 -16.26 8.35 -1.21
C SER A 57 -14.81 7.96 -0.97
N TYR A 58 -14.40 6.78 -1.47
CA TYR A 58 -13.04 6.27 -1.36
C TYR A 58 -12.55 5.73 -2.69
N LEU A 59 -11.25 5.92 -2.98
CA LEU A 59 -10.62 5.40 -4.19
C LEU A 59 -10.47 3.86 -4.16
N GLY A 60 -10.36 3.31 -2.96
CA GLY A 60 -10.27 1.87 -2.74
C GLY A 60 -10.48 1.47 -1.29
N ILE A 61 -10.39 0.17 -1.03
CA ILE A 61 -10.52 -0.40 0.32
C ILE A 61 -9.39 0.05 1.24
N THR A 62 -8.22 0.30 0.73
CA THR A 62 -7.08 0.80 1.52
C THR A 62 -7.42 2.14 2.17
N GLU A 63 -7.97 3.08 1.40
CA GLU A 63 -8.36 4.41 1.89
C GLU A 63 -9.51 4.30 2.90
N TYR A 64 -10.50 3.45 2.63
CA TYR A 64 -11.59 3.16 3.56
C TYR A 64 -11.09 2.63 4.91
N LEU A 65 -10.22 1.60 4.89
CA LEU A 65 -9.65 1.04 6.11
C LEU A 65 -8.73 2.01 6.84
N THR A 66 -7.96 2.81 6.10
CA THR A 66 -7.10 3.86 6.66
C THR A 66 -7.89 4.84 7.50
N GLU A 67 -9.03 5.32 6.98
CA GLU A 67 -9.93 6.21 7.71
C GLU A 67 -10.55 5.50 8.91
N LYS A 68 -11.13 4.31 8.71
CA LYS A 68 -11.81 3.56 9.79
C LYS A 68 -10.89 3.18 10.95
N THR A 69 -9.61 2.97 10.68
CA THR A 69 -8.60 2.68 11.72
C THR A 69 -7.93 3.94 12.26
N ASN A 70 -8.25 5.12 11.74
CA ASN A 70 -7.56 6.38 12.03
C ASN A 70 -6.04 6.27 11.88
N SER A 71 -5.61 5.49 10.88
CA SER A 71 -4.20 5.22 10.63
C SER A 71 -3.56 6.40 9.90
N LYS A 72 -2.52 6.99 10.50
CA LYS A 72 -1.79 8.12 9.88
C LYS A 72 -0.83 7.68 8.77
N LYS A 73 -0.40 6.41 8.81
CA LYS A 73 0.61 5.87 7.89
C LYS A 73 0.19 4.51 7.38
N THR A 74 0.10 4.37 6.08
CA THR A 74 -0.29 3.13 5.41
C THR A 74 0.60 2.87 4.21
N ALA A 75 0.76 1.61 3.83
CA ALA A 75 1.44 1.21 2.61
C ALA A 75 0.70 0.04 1.95
N MET A 76 0.52 0.12 0.64
CA MET A 76 0.11 -1.03 -0.15
C MET A 76 1.35 -1.87 -0.44
N LEU A 77 1.36 -3.13 -0.03
CA LEU A 77 2.41 -4.07 -0.37
C LEU A 77 1.82 -5.22 -1.20
N ILE A 78 2.18 -5.26 -2.48
CA ILE A 78 1.88 -6.39 -3.36
C ILE A 78 2.89 -7.47 -3.01
N TYR A 79 2.45 -8.39 -2.15
CA TYR A 79 3.34 -9.33 -1.49
C TYR A 79 3.50 -10.63 -2.27
N ASN A 80 4.75 -11.03 -2.47
CA ASN A 80 5.13 -12.37 -2.88
C ASN A 80 6.36 -12.81 -2.06
N LYS A 81 6.54 -14.13 -1.87
CA LYS A 81 7.63 -14.69 -1.07
C LYS A 81 9.02 -14.26 -1.59
N ASN A 82 9.19 -14.21 -2.90
CA ASN A 82 10.48 -13.94 -3.55
C ASN A 82 10.69 -12.46 -3.85
N LEU A 83 9.63 -11.76 -4.27
CA LEU A 83 9.67 -10.34 -4.63
C LEU A 83 8.37 -9.68 -4.24
N SER A 84 8.45 -8.57 -3.51
CA SER A 84 7.28 -7.75 -3.19
C SER A 84 7.45 -6.34 -3.72
N VAL A 85 6.36 -5.73 -4.15
CA VAL A 85 6.36 -4.37 -4.72
C VAL A 85 5.47 -3.47 -3.88
N CYS A 86 5.98 -2.29 -3.56
CA CYS A 86 5.23 -1.24 -2.88
C CYS A 86 5.22 0.04 -3.74
N PRO A 87 4.09 0.41 -4.34
CA PRO A 87 3.99 1.67 -5.03
C PRO A 87 4.10 2.83 -4.03
N LEU A 88 4.92 3.82 -4.35
CA LEU A 88 5.07 5.00 -3.52
C LEU A 88 3.82 5.87 -3.54
N THR A 89 3.16 5.95 -4.70
CA THR A 89 1.87 6.65 -4.91
C THR A 89 0.85 5.70 -5.51
N THR A 90 -0.44 5.88 -5.15
CA THR A 90 -1.57 5.09 -5.66
C THR A 90 -2.69 6.01 -6.15
N HIS A 91 -3.38 5.60 -7.20
CA HIS A 91 -4.62 6.24 -7.70
C HIS A 91 -4.51 7.74 -8.02
N LEU A 92 -3.31 8.24 -8.34
CA LEU A 92 -3.10 9.63 -8.72
C LEU A 92 -3.07 9.80 -10.26
N PRO A 93 -3.60 10.90 -10.79
CA PRO A 93 -3.31 11.30 -12.17
C PRO A 93 -1.80 11.45 -12.36
N LEU A 94 -1.28 10.99 -13.52
CA LEU A 94 0.17 10.97 -13.77
C LEU A 94 0.85 12.33 -13.53
N LYS A 95 0.21 13.42 -13.94
CA LYS A 95 0.70 14.80 -13.73
C LYS A 95 0.91 15.18 -12.25
N MET A 96 0.33 14.43 -11.32
CA MET A 96 0.43 14.70 -9.89
C MET A 96 1.50 13.85 -9.21
N VAL A 97 1.98 12.78 -9.87
CA VAL A 97 2.90 11.80 -9.27
C VAL A 97 4.20 12.46 -8.82
N ALA A 98 4.90 13.14 -9.72
CA ALA A 98 6.18 13.79 -9.42
C ALA A 98 6.09 14.74 -8.22
N LYS A 99 5.01 15.54 -8.15
CA LYS A 99 4.78 16.50 -7.04
C LYS A 99 4.56 15.80 -5.68
N LYS A 100 4.16 14.54 -5.67
CA LYS A 100 3.93 13.75 -4.44
C LYS A 100 5.14 12.96 -3.98
N ILE A 101 6.17 12.84 -4.83
CA ILE A 101 7.42 12.19 -4.43
C ILE A 101 8.19 13.12 -3.48
N THR A 102 8.24 12.76 -2.21
CA THR A 102 8.94 13.51 -1.17
C THR A 102 9.82 12.59 -0.34
N LYS A 103 10.85 13.15 0.29
CA LYS A 103 11.72 12.42 1.22
C LYS A 103 10.90 11.74 2.32
N ASP A 104 9.97 12.46 2.93
CA ASP A 104 9.13 11.96 4.04
C ASP A 104 8.27 10.77 3.62
N LEU A 105 7.69 10.82 2.40
CA LEU A 105 6.90 9.71 1.87
C LEU A 105 7.78 8.46 1.66
N ILE A 106 8.99 8.62 1.15
CA ILE A 106 9.95 7.52 0.97
C ILE A 106 10.31 6.91 2.33
N TYR A 107 10.64 7.75 3.31
CA TYR A 107 10.95 7.30 4.69
C TYR A 107 9.79 6.54 5.31
N GLU A 108 8.59 7.06 5.18
CA GLU A 108 7.38 6.42 5.69
C GLU A 108 7.21 5.01 5.11
N LYS A 109 7.24 4.88 3.78
CA LYS A 109 7.04 3.58 3.12
C LYS A 109 8.14 2.59 3.47
N VAL A 110 9.40 3.02 3.42
CA VAL A 110 10.56 2.17 3.80
C VAL A 110 10.45 1.69 5.23
N SER A 111 10.08 2.57 6.16
CA SER A 111 9.90 2.22 7.58
C SER A 111 8.78 1.20 7.77
N LEU A 112 7.62 1.41 7.12
CA LEU A 112 6.50 0.47 7.18
C LEU A 112 6.86 -0.91 6.63
N ILE A 113 7.52 -0.98 5.47
CA ILE A 113 8.00 -2.23 4.87
C ILE A 113 8.98 -2.93 5.81
N ASN A 114 9.99 -2.22 6.29
CA ASN A 114 11.00 -2.80 7.17
C ASN A 114 10.39 -3.36 8.47
N ASN A 115 9.43 -2.63 9.06
CA ASN A 115 8.72 -3.07 10.27
C ASN A 115 7.84 -4.29 9.99
N PHE A 116 7.16 -4.34 8.85
CA PHE A 116 6.38 -5.50 8.42
C PHE A 116 7.26 -6.75 8.32
N TYR A 117 8.39 -6.67 7.63
CA TYR A 117 9.29 -7.81 7.47
C TYR A 117 9.95 -8.23 8.78
N LYS A 118 10.37 -7.29 9.62
CA LYS A 118 10.93 -7.60 10.95
C LYS A 118 9.93 -8.34 11.83
N ARG A 119 8.68 -7.86 11.90
CA ARG A 119 7.65 -8.45 12.77
C ARG A 119 7.12 -9.77 12.24
N ASN A 120 6.87 -9.88 10.94
CA ASN A 120 6.16 -11.03 10.38
C ASN A 120 7.09 -12.10 9.79
N ARG A 121 8.33 -11.74 9.44
CA ARG A 121 9.30 -12.64 8.80
C ARG A 121 10.60 -12.78 9.56
N ARG A 122 10.79 -12.01 10.62
CA ARG A 122 12.03 -11.96 11.42
C ARG A 122 13.29 -11.70 10.59
N LEU A 123 13.16 -10.95 9.50
CA LEU A 123 14.24 -10.62 8.59
C LEU A 123 14.28 -9.11 8.29
N LYS A 124 15.44 -8.64 7.86
CA LYS A 124 15.67 -7.28 7.41
C LYS A 124 15.62 -7.29 5.88
N PRO A 125 14.58 -6.70 5.24
CA PRO A 125 14.44 -6.77 3.79
C PRO A 125 15.55 -5.99 3.08
N LYS A 126 15.94 -6.46 1.90
CA LYS A 126 16.65 -5.64 0.91
C LYS A 126 15.61 -4.83 0.14
N ILE A 127 15.76 -3.52 0.08
CA ILE A 127 14.81 -2.62 -0.57
C ILE A 127 15.50 -1.95 -1.75
N ALA A 128 14.97 -2.14 -2.94
CA ALA A 128 15.37 -1.41 -4.13
C ALA A 128 14.40 -0.25 -4.37
N ILE A 129 14.92 0.94 -4.59
CA ILE A 129 14.15 2.09 -5.04
C ILE A 129 14.32 2.22 -6.54
N LEU A 130 13.20 2.23 -7.25
CA LEU A 130 13.19 2.46 -8.69
C LEU A 130 13.10 3.95 -8.99
N GLY A 131 13.74 4.38 -10.07
CA GLY A 131 13.70 5.75 -10.54
C GLY A 131 12.33 6.18 -11.02
N LEU A 132 12.07 7.47 -10.94
CA LEU A 132 10.86 8.08 -11.49
C LEU A 132 11.06 8.42 -12.98
N ASN A 133 12.24 8.89 -13.34
CA ASN A 133 12.58 9.28 -14.71
C ASN A 133 13.26 8.12 -15.46
N PRO A 134 13.16 8.09 -16.81
CA PRO A 134 13.88 7.10 -17.61
C PRO A 134 15.37 7.05 -17.26
N HIS A 135 15.90 5.86 -17.08
CA HIS A 135 17.31 5.61 -16.72
C HIS A 135 17.79 6.31 -15.44
N CYS A 136 16.87 6.78 -14.58
CA CYS A 136 17.14 7.58 -13.37
C CYS A 136 17.85 8.90 -13.68
N GLU A 137 17.70 9.44 -14.88
CA GLU A 137 18.37 10.63 -15.36
C GLU A 137 17.39 11.62 -16.01
N SER A 138 17.80 12.89 -16.07
CA SER A 138 17.11 13.92 -16.81
C SER A 138 18.12 14.99 -17.21
N VAL A 139 17.95 15.56 -18.40
CA VAL A 139 18.74 16.72 -18.88
C VAL A 139 18.37 18.02 -18.17
N HIS A 140 17.29 18.04 -17.42
CA HIS A 140 16.86 19.19 -16.65
C HIS A 140 17.66 19.35 -15.35
N LYS A 141 17.90 20.62 -14.93
CA LYS A 141 18.62 20.95 -13.68
C LYS A 141 18.00 20.34 -12.44
N PHE A 142 16.67 20.18 -12.44
CA PHE A 142 15.95 19.49 -11.38
C PHE A 142 15.33 18.22 -11.94
N ASN A 143 15.60 17.12 -11.26
CA ASN A 143 14.85 15.87 -11.39
C ASN A 143 14.74 15.21 -10.01
N GLU A 144 13.70 14.43 -9.84
CA GLU A 144 13.35 13.81 -8.57
C GLU A 144 14.38 12.75 -8.17
N ASP A 145 14.96 12.06 -9.14
CA ASP A 145 15.95 11.00 -8.88
C ASP A 145 17.20 11.58 -8.20
N GLU A 146 17.72 12.72 -8.70
CA GLU A 146 18.91 13.37 -8.14
C GLU A 146 18.60 14.12 -6.84
N LYS A 147 17.48 14.86 -6.78
CA LYS A 147 17.22 15.79 -5.70
C LYS A 147 16.44 15.20 -4.53
N ILE A 148 15.73 14.10 -4.76
CA ILE A 148 14.89 13.48 -3.75
C ILE A 148 15.29 12.02 -3.51
N LEU A 149 15.34 11.16 -4.54
CA LEU A 149 15.56 9.73 -4.35
C LEU A 149 16.97 9.43 -3.84
N LYS A 150 18.01 9.86 -4.56
CA LYS A 150 19.41 9.61 -4.16
C LYS A 150 19.74 10.08 -2.75
N PRO A 151 19.40 11.33 -2.34
CA PRO A 151 19.62 11.77 -0.96
C PRO A 151 18.84 10.98 0.09
N SER A 152 17.60 10.57 -0.24
CA SER A 152 16.78 9.77 0.67
C SER A 152 17.37 8.37 0.88
N ILE A 153 17.80 7.73 -0.21
CA ILE A 153 18.46 6.41 -0.17
C ILE A 153 19.74 6.49 0.68
N LYS A 154 20.61 7.46 0.42
CA LYS A 154 21.86 7.67 1.17
C LYS A 154 21.59 7.82 2.67
N ASN A 155 20.61 8.64 3.03
CA ASN A 155 20.28 8.89 4.43
C ASN A 155 19.68 7.64 5.11
N LEU A 156 18.75 6.93 4.45
CA LEU A 156 18.18 5.68 4.95
C LEU A 156 19.25 4.57 5.08
N PHE A 157 20.18 4.49 4.13
CA PHE A 157 21.30 3.57 4.22
C PHE A 157 22.16 3.85 5.45
N ASN A 158 22.51 5.12 5.71
CA ASN A 158 23.26 5.54 6.89
C ASN A 158 22.52 5.25 8.21
N GLN A 159 21.18 5.23 8.19
CA GLN A 159 20.36 4.80 9.32
C GLN A 159 20.28 3.26 9.46
N GLY A 160 21.01 2.54 8.61
CA GLY A 160 21.14 1.10 8.69
C GLY A 160 20.04 0.32 7.98
N TYR A 161 19.22 0.92 7.12
CA TYR A 161 18.34 0.18 6.22
C TYR A 161 19.16 -0.48 5.09
N LYS A 162 18.76 -1.68 4.67
CA LYS A 162 19.34 -2.33 3.48
C LYS A 162 18.63 -1.80 2.24
N ILE A 163 18.97 -0.61 1.81
CA ILE A 163 18.31 0.11 0.71
C ILE A 163 19.33 0.50 -0.36
N TYR A 164 18.92 0.39 -1.61
CA TYR A 164 19.76 0.57 -2.79
C TYR A 164 19.02 1.28 -3.91
N GLY A 165 19.73 1.87 -4.87
CA GLY A 165 19.18 2.55 -6.04
C GLY A 165 19.57 4.03 -6.12
N PRO A 166 18.83 4.87 -6.88
CA PRO A 166 17.70 4.46 -7.72
C PRO A 166 18.15 3.57 -8.87
N PHE A 167 17.32 2.57 -9.24
CA PHE A 167 17.52 1.71 -10.39
C PHE A 167 16.55 2.06 -11.51
N SER A 168 16.95 1.85 -12.75
CA SER A 168 16.09 2.02 -13.91
C SER A 168 14.89 1.07 -13.85
N ALA A 169 13.67 1.61 -13.87
CA ALA A 169 12.46 0.83 -13.64
C ALA A 169 12.13 -0.15 -14.77
N ASP A 170 12.55 0.14 -16.01
CA ASP A 170 12.32 -0.66 -17.20
C ASP A 170 13.22 -1.90 -17.29
N THR A 171 14.43 -1.83 -16.73
CA THR A 171 15.41 -2.91 -16.81
C THR A 171 15.60 -3.67 -15.50
N PHE A 172 15.15 -3.14 -14.38
CA PHE A 172 15.41 -3.70 -13.05
C PHE A 172 14.99 -5.17 -12.89
N PHE A 173 13.95 -5.60 -13.59
CA PHE A 173 13.42 -6.96 -13.48
C PHE A 173 13.98 -7.93 -14.52
N LEU A 174 14.94 -7.53 -15.33
CA LEU A 174 15.66 -8.42 -16.24
C LEU A 174 16.58 -9.34 -15.45
N LYS A 175 16.79 -10.57 -15.96
CA LYS A 175 17.53 -11.63 -15.24
C LYS A 175 19.02 -11.31 -15.00
N ASP A 176 19.60 -10.35 -15.70
CA ASP A 176 21.03 -10.04 -15.68
C ASP A 176 21.37 -8.87 -14.73
N ASN A 177 20.45 -8.48 -13.84
CA ASN A 177 20.66 -7.44 -12.82
C ASN A 177 20.57 -8.00 -11.39
#